data_bcac912785838f2a2cb5647f04e11f44
#
_entry.id   bcac912785838f2a2cb5647f04e11f44
#
_cell.length_a   1.000
_cell.length_b   1.000
_cell.length_c   1.000
_cell.angle_alpha   90.00
_cell.angle_beta   90.00
_cell.angle_gamma   90.00
#
_symmetry.space_group_name_H-M   'P 1'
#
loop_
_entity.id
_entity.type
_entity.pdbx_description
1 polymer ?
#
loop_
_entity_poly.entity_id
_entity_poly.type
_entity_poly.pdbx_seq_one_letter_code
_entity_poly.pdbx_strand_id
1 'polypeptide(L)'
;MGLWRRMALVVVSVVATPLVLGGCTTERKAPVRLAEREAPAPEPEPEPELTLTPADRSRDVPVSAEVTARVTGGKVVVVRIADDKGMLVRAERREDGSAWVPTVALRPRSTYTVEAIAVGDAGRTTTRTTTFTTMPTSTKPQVTSTLYFADGRTYGTAMPVTIGFDPPIARAARADVQRRLFVTTDPPQPGVWSWLDDGSQVYHRAPDFWRPGTTISVRAALEGLPIGENLVGDADRTATSRIGRQVALEVDNATKQMRVLRDGKVIRKIPVSLGKPSTPTSSGKMVIMEKHQRTTFDTRGEPNGGYVVNVADAQRLTWGGEFIHGAPWSVSDQGHRNVSHGCTNVSPADADWLMKVTQVGDLVTFTGTEVRLQAGNGWTAWNTSWEQFVKGSALPVPAGPRPTPPATPRPGAVAGGSPTPGPAASTS
;
A
#
# COMPACT_ATOMS: atom_id res chain seq x y z
N MET A 1 -64.38 21.12 -15.07
CA MET A 1 -64.74 20.26 -16.20
C MET A 1 -63.87 19.04 -16.12
N GLY A 2 -64.30 17.99 -15.53
CA GLY A 2 -65.15 16.86 -15.83
C GLY A 2 -64.25 15.72 -16.27
N LEU A 3 -64.26 14.52 -15.95
CA LEU A 3 -65.33 13.58 -15.52
C LEU A 3 -64.70 12.37 -14.79
N TRP A 4 -65.33 11.95 -13.72
CA TRP A 4 -65.20 10.65 -13.07
C TRP A 4 -65.74 9.50 -13.95
N ARG A 5 -65.06 8.32 -13.95
CA ARG A 5 -65.72 7.07 -14.26
C ARG A 5 -65.39 6.01 -13.20
N ARG A 6 -66.45 5.72 -12.42
CA ARG A 6 -66.54 4.54 -11.56
C ARG A 6 -66.90 3.31 -12.43
N MET A 7 -66.26 2.21 -12.15
CA MET A 7 -66.72 0.93 -12.72
C MET A 7 -67.12 0.00 -11.57
N ALA A 8 -68.36 -0.44 -11.65
CA ALA A 8 -69.08 -1.21 -10.64
C ALA A 8 -68.76 -2.72 -10.80
N LEU A 9 -68.70 -3.37 -9.65
CA LEU A 9 -68.59 -4.83 -9.51
C LEU A 9 -70.00 -5.43 -9.69
N VAL A 10 -70.13 -6.39 -10.58
CA VAL A 10 -71.36 -7.24 -10.73
C VAL A 10 -71.06 -8.58 -10.07
N VAL A 11 -71.80 -8.86 -8.99
CA VAL A 11 -71.89 -10.20 -8.36
C VAL A 11 -73.06 -10.95 -8.98
N VAL A 12 -72.78 -12.11 -9.58
CA VAL A 12 -73.84 -13.04 -10.05
C VAL A 12 -73.88 -14.20 -9.06
N SER A 13 -74.99 -14.25 -8.31
CA SER A 13 -75.34 -15.40 -7.47
C SER A 13 -76.19 -16.39 -8.29
N VAL A 14 -75.78 -17.63 -8.40
CA VAL A 14 -76.56 -18.73 -8.96
C VAL A 14 -77.03 -19.59 -7.80
N VAL A 15 -78.36 -19.63 -7.62
CA VAL A 15 -79.06 -20.53 -6.71
C VAL A 15 -79.43 -21.76 -7.49
N ALA A 16 -79.03 -22.93 -7.05
CA ALA A 16 -79.53 -24.21 -7.58
C ALA A 16 -80.21 -25.04 -6.49
N THR A 17 -81.50 -25.30 -6.68
CA THR A 17 -82.35 -26.15 -5.85
C THR A 17 -82.13 -27.61 -6.09
N PRO A 18 -82.25 -28.48 -5.08
CA PRO A 18 -82.04 -29.95 -5.28
C PRO A 18 -83.29 -30.66 -5.69
N LEU A 19 -83.17 -31.58 -6.63
CA LEU A 19 -84.20 -32.62 -6.96
C LEU A 19 -83.80 -33.92 -6.24
N VAL A 20 -84.72 -34.35 -5.40
CA VAL A 20 -84.64 -35.68 -4.76
C VAL A 20 -85.29 -36.73 -5.66
N LEU A 21 -84.56 -37.79 -6.00
CA LEU A 21 -85.16 -39.07 -6.51
C LEU A 21 -84.40 -40.21 -5.79
N GLY A 22 -85.21 -41.02 -5.08
CA GLY A 22 -84.74 -42.18 -4.35
C GLY A 22 -84.47 -43.39 -5.20
N GLY A 23 -83.67 -44.29 -4.71
CA GLY A 23 -83.43 -45.59 -5.29
C GLY A 23 -82.26 -46.37 -4.74
N CYS A 24 -82.57 -47.34 -3.89
CA CYS A 24 -81.95 -48.65 -3.65
C CYS A 24 -80.44 -48.74 -3.26
N THR A 25 -80.30 -49.22 -2.06
CA THR A 25 -79.11 -49.73 -1.38
C THR A 25 -78.31 -50.76 -2.08
N THR A 26 -77.02 -50.54 -2.23
CA THR A 26 -75.98 -51.58 -2.19
C THR A 26 -74.81 -51.06 -1.43
N GLU A 27 -74.49 -51.67 -0.28
CA GLU A 27 -73.33 -51.40 0.55
C GLU A 27 -72.07 -51.70 -0.27
N ARG A 28 -71.40 -50.61 -0.68
CA ARG A 28 -69.99 -50.67 -1.10
C ARG A 28 -69.17 -50.12 0.01
N LYS A 29 -68.28 -50.91 0.63
CA LYS A 29 -67.25 -50.48 1.51
C LYS A 29 -66.43 -49.35 0.86
N ALA A 30 -66.44 -48.16 1.46
CA ALA A 30 -65.63 -47.06 0.99
C ALA A 30 -64.14 -47.42 1.10
N PRO A 31 -63.32 -47.08 0.11
CA PRO A 31 -61.87 -47.21 0.25
C PRO A 31 -61.40 -46.26 1.36
N VAL A 32 -60.62 -46.81 2.29
CA VAL A 32 -59.89 -46.03 3.32
C VAL A 32 -58.94 -45.11 2.55
N ARG A 33 -59.23 -43.80 2.45
CA ARG A 33 -58.27 -42.82 2.06
C ARG A 33 -57.28 -42.70 3.21
N LEU A 34 -56.07 -43.24 3.03
CA LEU A 34 -54.91 -42.87 3.84
C LEU A 34 -54.79 -41.32 3.70
N ALA A 35 -55.01 -40.62 4.77
CA ALA A 35 -54.69 -39.20 4.83
C ALA A 35 -53.18 -39.09 4.53
N GLU A 36 -52.85 -38.58 3.37
CA GLU A 36 -51.49 -38.14 3.05
C GLU A 36 -51.11 -37.15 4.15
N ARG A 37 -50.14 -37.54 4.98
CA ARG A 37 -49.62 -36.70 6.02
C ARG A 37 -48.89 -35.59 5.26
N GLU A 38 -49.48 -34.40 5.21
CA GLU A 38 -48.83 -33.20 4.68
C GLU A 38 -47.47 -33.10 5.35
N ALA A 39 -46.39 -33.15 4.55
CA ALA A 39 -45.05 -32.94 5.07
C ALA A 39 -45.03 -31.56 5.75
N PRO A 40 -44.43 -31.44 6.96
CA PRO A 40 -44.33 -30.15 7.62
C PRO A 40 -43.70 -29.17 6.63
N ALA A 41 -44.32 -27.98 6.48
CA ALA A 41 -43.76 -26.93 5.67
C ALA A 41 -42.30 -26.71 6.08
N PRO A 42 -41.37 -26.57 5.11
CA PRO A 42 -39.95 -26.35 5.44
C PRO A 42 -39.86 -25.15 6.39
N GLU A 43 -39.15 -25.35 7.47
CA GLU A 43 -38.87 -24.28 8.45
C GLU A 43 -38.27 -23.11 7.68
N PRO A 44 -38.75 -21.87 7.86
CA PRO A 44 -38.23 -20.71 7.14
C PRO A 44 -36.75 -20.57 7.43
N GLU A 45 -35.92 -20.66 6.39
CA GLU A 45 -34.49 -20.46 6.53
C GLU A 45 -34.20 -19.09 7.16
N PRO A 46 -33.20 -19.01 8.07
CA PRO A 46 -32.91 -17.78 8.81
C PRO A 46 -32.56 -16.63 7.85
N GLU A 47 -33.08 -15.47 8.13
CA GLU A 47 -32.67 -14.26 7.41
C GLU A 47 -31.23 -13.91 7.73
N PRO A 48 -30.45 -13.38 6.75
CA PRO A 48 -29.08 -12.97 7.03
C PRO A 48 -29.05 -11.85 8.07
N GLU A 49 -28.28 -12.03 9.12
CA GLU A 49 -28.07 -11.02 10.15
C GLU A 49 -27.04 -10.00 9.68
N LEU A 50 -27.46 -8.73 9.49
CA LEU A 50 -26.60 -7.65 9.01
C LEU A 50 -26.34 -6.63 10.13
N THR A 51 -25.05 -6.44 10.46
CA THR A 51 -24.60 -5.47 11.46
C THR A 51 -23.79 -4.36 10.80
N LEU A 52 -24.04 -3.10 11.16
CA LEU A 52 -23.34 -1.93 10.66
C LEU A 52 -22.54 -1.23 11.77
N THR A 53 -21.38 -0.70 11.39
CA THR A 53 -20.61 0.24 12.22
C THR A 53 -20.29 1.47 11.35
N PRO A 54 -20.50 2.72 11.83
CA PRO A 54 -20.98 3.10 13.16
C PRO A 54 -22.40 2.57 13.45
N ALA A 55 -22.66 2.27 14.73
CA ALA A 55 -23.96 1.81 15.16
C ALA A 55 -25.01 2.92 15.01
N ASP A 56 -26.30 2.56 14.96
CA ASP A 56 -27.37 3.55 14.81
C ASP A 56 -27.36 4.58 15.95
N ARG A 57 -27.55 5.84 15.59
CA ARG A 57 -27.55 7.01 16.48
C ARG A 57 -26.23 7.24 17.23
N SER A 58 -25.12 6.68 16.77
CA SER A 58 -23.79 6.99 17.31
C SER A 58 -23.48 8.46 17.20
N ARG A 59 -22.86 9.03 18.23
CA ARG A 59 -22.42 10.43 18.29
C ARG A 59 -20.91 10.50 18.41
N ASP A 60 -20.35 11.66 18.13
CA ASP A 60 -18.91 11.94 18.21
C ASP A 60 -18.05 10.95 17.41
N VAL A 61 -18.62 10.45 16.29
CA VAL A 61 -17.93 9.55 15.39
C VAL A 61 -16.78 10.33 14.71
N PRO A 62 -15.55 9.80 14.66
CA PRO A 62 -14.45 10.49 14.01
C PRO A 62 -14.77 10.88 12.56
N VAL A 63 -14.32 12.07 12.11
CA VAL A 63 -14.50 12.51 10.71
C VAL A 63 -13.80 11.58 9.73
N SER A 64 -12.80 10.82 10.20
CA SER A 64 -12.12 9.76 9.46
C SER A 64 -12.83 8.39 9.53
N ALA A 65 -14.09 8.32 9.98
CA ALA A 65 -14.78 7.05 10.22
C ALA A 65 -14.84 6.17 8.96
N GLU A 66 -14.73 4.88 9.18
CA GLU A 66 -15.03 3.84 8.19
C GLU A 66 -16.40 3.27 8.45
N VAL A 67 -17.05 2.78 7.39
CA VAL A 67 -18.29 2.01 7.52
C VAL A 67 -17.95 0.52 7.35
N THR A 68 -18.24 -0.28 8.39
CA THR A 68 -18.17 -1.73 8.27
C THR A 68 -19.56 -2.32 8.16
N ALA A 69 -19.73 -3.31 7.29
CA ALA A 69 -20.96 -4.08 7.18
C ALA A 69 -20.60 -5.56 7.31
N ARG A 70 -21.09 -6.21 8.37
CA ARG A 70 -20.87 -7.63 8.62
C ARG A 70 -22.18 -8.36 8.47
N VAL A 71 -22.16 -9.49 7.76
CA VAL A 71 -23.32 -10.34 7.55
C VAL A 71 -22.98 -11.76 7.93
N THR A 72 -23.92 -12.44 8.60
CA THR A 72 -23.88 -13.88 8.88
C THR A 72 -24.85 -14.58 7.95
N GLY A 73 -24.41 -15.66 7.30
CA GLY A 73 -25.26 -16.43 6.35
C GLY A 73 -25.52 -15.70 5.02
N GLY A 74 -24.50 -15.00 4.47
CA GLY A 74 -24.66 -14.27 3.22
C GLY A 74 -23.49 -13.35 2.88
N LYS A 75 -23.70 -12.43 1.94
CA LYS A 75 -22.71 -11.43 1.52
C LYS A 75 -23.31 -10.04 1.40
N VAL A 76 -22.53 -9.03 1.76
CA VAL A 76 -22.89 -7.61 1.55
C VAL A 76 -22.71 -7.26 0.08
N VAL A 77 -23.75 -6.74 -0.56
CA VAL A 77 -23.76 -6.39 -1.99
C VAL A 77 -23.73 -4.90 -2.24
N VAL A 78 -24.28 -4.09 -1.34
CA VAL A 78 -24.34 -2.63 -1.46
C VAL A 78 -24.03 -2.01 -0.10
N VAL A 79 -23.23 -0.94 -0.09
CA VAL A 79 -23.14 0.01 1.03
C VAL A 79 -23.17 1.41 0.42
N ARG A 80 -24.05 2.26 0.95
CA ARG A 80 -24.19 3.66 0.59
C ARG A 80 -24.06 4.51 1.84
N ILE A 81 -23.36 5.62 1.70
CA ILE A 81 -23.22 6.65 2.75
C ILE A 81 -23.81 7.93 2.15
N ALA A 82 -24.71 8.57 2.83
CA ALA A 82 -25.27 9.85 2.41
C ALA A 82 -25.18 10.87 3.55
N ASP A 83 -25.01 12.15 3.19
CA ASP A 83 -25.04 13.24 4.15
C ASP A 83 -26.50 13.62 4.53
N ASP A 84 -26.64 14.62 5.38
CA ASP A 84 -27.93 15.17 5.88
C ASP A 84 -28.83 15.74 4.78
N LYS A 85 -28.28 15.99 3.57
CA LYS A 85 -29.02 16.45 2.38
C LYS A 85 -29.31 15.32 1.40
N GLY A 86 -28.95 14.08 1.75
CA GLY A 86 -29.09 12.91 0.87
C GLY A 86 -28.02 12.81 -0.23
N MET A 87 -26.98 13.66 -0.19
CA MET A 87 -25.88 13.58 -1.14
C MET A 87 -24.99 12.39 -0.81
N LEU A 88 -24.72 11.56 -1.82
CA LEU A 88 -23.88 10.37 -1.65
C LEU A 88 -22.43 10.76 -1.38
N VAL A 89 -21.87 10.18 -0.34
CA VAL A 89 -20.45 10.24 -0.02
C VAL A 89 -19.74 9.12 -0.77
N ARG A 90 -18.81 9.47 -1.63
CA ARG A 90 -17.98 8.47 -2.29
C ARG A 90 -17.11 7.73 -1.27
N ALA A 91 -17.14 6.41 -1.29
CA ALA A 91 -16.32 5.57 -0.43
C ALA A 91 -15.71 4.42 -1.24
N GLU A 92 -14.51 3.99 -0.86
CA GLU A 92 -13.78 2.89 -1.45
C GLU A 92 -13.79 1.70 -0.50
N ARG A 93 -14.04 0.51 -1.05
CA ARG A 93 -14.00 -0.73 -0.28
C ARG A 93 -12.55 -1.14 -0.05
N ARG A 94 -12.19 -1.53 1.17
CA ARG A 94 -10.87 -2.12 1.46
C ARG A 94 -10.64 -3.39 0.63
N GLU A 95 -9.37 -3.70 0.34
CA GLU A 95 -9.01 -4.93 -0.40
C GLU A 95 -9.49 -6.20 0.33
N ASP A 96 -9.41 -6.22 1.66
CA ASP A 96 -9.90 -7.32 2.49
C ASP A 96 -11.44 -7.36 2.59
N GLY A 97 -12.10 -6.40 1.97
CA GLY A 97 -13.55 -6.28 1.95
C GLY A 97 -14.20 -5.90 3.29
N SER A 98 -13.41 -5.61 4.32
CA SER A 98 -13.88 -5.42 5.70
C SER A 98 -14.64 -4.12 5.94
N ALA A 99 -14.34 -3.06 5.17
CA ALA A 99 -14.89 -1.74 5.38
C ALA A 99 -14.98 -0.90 4.09
N TRP A 100 -15.80 0.13 4.13
CA TRP A 100 -15.89 1.22 3.15
C TRP A 100 -15.34 2.50 3.78
N VAL A 101 -14.34 3.08 3.15
CA VAL A 101 -13.63 4.27 3.61
C VAL A 101 -14.03 5.45 2.74
N PRO A 102 -14.63 6.50 3.30
CA PRO A 102 -14.90 7.74 2.55
C PRO A 102 -13.65 8.26 1.87
N THR A 103 -13.77 8.71 0.62
CA THR A 103 -12.62 9.21 -0.16
C THR A 103 -12.08 10.56 0.32
N VAL A 104 -12.85 11.25 1.16
CA VAL A 104 -12.46 12.47 1.87
C VAL A 104 -12.95 12.38 3.32
N ALA A 105 -12.33 13.11 4.23
CA ALA A 105 -12.81 13.21 5.60
C ALA A 105 -14.26 13.71 5.63
N LEU A 106 -15.06 13.14 6.54
CA LEU A 106 -16.45 13.57 6.74
C LEU A 106 -16.48 14.96 7.38
N ARG A 107 -17.52 15.74 7.10
CA ARG A 107 -17.67 17.07 7.70
C ARG A 107 -17.91 16.95 9.22
N PRO A 108 -17.29 17.80 10.05
CA PRO A 108 -17.54 17.83 11.48
C PRO A 108 -19.00 18.21 11.79
N ARG A 109 -19.53 17.75 12.93
CA ARG A 109 -20.88 18.00 13.43
C ARG A 109 -21.99 17.77 12.39
N SER A 110 -21.79 16.77 11.54
CA SER A 110 -22.71 16.44 10.44
C SER A 110 -23.31 15.06 10.64
N THR A 111 -24.56 14.89 10.26
CA THR A 111 -25.26 13.61 10.33
C THR A 111 -25.11 12.89 9.00
N TYR A 112 -24.84 11.61 9.07
CA TYR A 112 -24.73 10.71 7.92
C TYR A 112 -25.65 9.52 8.09
N THR A 113 -26.21 9.06 6.97
CA THR A 113 -27.02 7.85 6.89
C THR A 113 -26.22 6.79 6.12
N VAL A 114 -26.15 5.59 6.67
CA VAL A 114 -25.57 4.41 6.03
C VAL A 114 -26.70 3.44 5.70
N GLU A 115 -26.81 3.04 4.44
CA GLU A 115 -27.66 1.95 3.98
C GLU A 115 -26.78 0.80 3.50
N ALA A 116 -27.04 -0.41 3.97
CA ALA A 116 -26.40 -1.60 3.46
C ALA A 116 -27.42 -2.67 3.09
N ILE A 117 -27.14 -3.38 2.01
CA ILE A 117 -27.95 -4.50 1.51
C ILE A 117 -27.08 -5.75 1.52
N ALA A 118 -27.55 -6.81 2.12
CA ALA A 118 -26.97 -8.13 2.09
C ALA A 118 -27.89 -9.14 1.41
N VAL A 119 -27.30 -10.13 0.76
CA VAL A 119 -27.99 -11.29 0.17
C VAL A 119 -27.57 -12.50 0.96
N GLY A 120 -28.54 -13.21 1.55
CA GLY A 120 -28.32 -14.47 2.24
C GLY A 120 -28.03 -15.62 1.27
N ASP A 121 -27.52 -16.73 1.82
CA ASP A 121 -27.18 -17.93 1.05
C ASP A 121 -28.40 -18.54 0.35
N ALA A 122 -29.60 -18.34 0.91
CA ALA A 122 -30.90 -18.70 0.32
C ALA A 122 -31.44 -17.66 -0.69
N GLY A 123 -30.67 -16.63 -1.07
CA GLY A 123 -31.05 -15.60 -2.02
C GLY A 123 -31.97 -14.50 -1.46
N ARG A 124 -32.33 -14.56 -0.18
CA ARG A 124 -33.12 -13.49 0.48
C ARG A 124 -32.25 -12.26 0.71
N THR A 125 -32.85 -11.06 0.57
CA THR A 125 -32.17 -9.79 0.79
C THR A 125 -32.58 -9.19 2.13
N THR A 126 -31.61 -8.66 2.87
CA THR A 126 -31.82 -7.86 4.08
C THR A 126 -31.23 -6.49 3.85
N THR A 127 -31.99 -5.45 4.19
CA THR A 127 -31.52 -4.04 4.17
C THR A 127 -31.45 -3.52 5.59
N ARG A 128 -30.36 -2.87 5.92
CA ARG A 128 -30.18 -2.17 7.20
C ARG A 128 -29.74 -0.75 6.96
N THR A 129 -30.34 0.16 7.74
CA THR A 129 -30.01 1.59 7.74
C THR A 129 -29.61 2.01 9.14
N THR A 130 -28.52 2.78 9.26
CA THR A 130 -28.08 3.42 10.50
C THR A 130 -27.76 4.88 10.25
N THR A 131 -27.88 5.69 11.29
CA THR A 131 -27.50 7.10 11.28
C THR A 131 -26.40 7.34 12.31
N PHE A 132 -25.50 8.26 12.02
CA PHE A 132 -24.50 8.69 12.99
C PHE A 132 -24.17 10.18 12.82
N THR A 133 -23.67 10.81 13.88
CA THR A 133 -23.21 12.19 13.85
C THR A 133 -21.73 12.26 14.13
N THR A 134 -21.00 13.01 13.31
CA THR A 134 -19.56 13.18 13.45
C THR A 134 -19.19 14.11 14.60
N MET A 135 -18.00 13.89 15.15
CA MET A 135 -17.40 14.74 16.19
C MET A 135 -17.25 16.19 15.71
N PRO A 136 -17.17 17.16 16.62
CA PRO A 136 -16.74 18.52 16.28
C PRO A 136 -15.29 18.51 15.79
N THR A 137 -14.87 19.62 15.17
CA THR A 137 -13.44 19.81 14.86
C THR A 137 -12.61 19.63 16.12
N SER A 138 -11.60 18.78 16.06
CA SER A 138 -10.73 18.52 17.20
C SER A 138 -9.89 19.74 17.53
N THR A 139 -9.75 20.03 18.83
CA THR A 139 -8.81 21.03 19.37
C THR A 139 -7.54 20.38 19.94
N LYS A 140 -7.42 19.05 19.84
CA LYS A 140 -6.23 18.31 20.29
C LYS A 140 -5.01 18.65 19.42
N PRO A 141 -3.79 18.61 19.98
CA PRO A 141 -2.58 18.73 19.18
C PRO A 141 -2.55 17.72 18.04
N GLN A 142 -2.02 18.14 16.89
CA GLN A 142 -1.95 17.32 15.70
C GLN A 142 -0.62 16.58 15.61
N VAL A 143 -0.67 15.36 15.07
CA VAL A 143 0.51 14.68 14.54
C VAL A 143 0.66 15.13 13.10
N THR A 144 1.76 15.82 12.80
CA THR A 144 2.11 16.17 11.42
C THR A 144 2.55 14.90 10.68
N SER A 145 1.90 14.61 9.56
CA SER A 145 2.32 13.52 8.68
C SER A 145 3.01 14.06 7.44
N THR A 146 4.03 13.39 6.94
CA THR A 146 4.73 13.75 5.70
C THR A 146 4.77 12.55 4.77
N LEU A 147 4.10 12.63 3.62
CA LEU A 147 4.18 11.61 2.59
C LEU A 147 5.37 11.91 1.68
N TYR A 148 6.40 11.06 1.74
CA TYR A 148 7.60 11.16 0.90
C TYR A 148 7.41 10.49 -0.47
N PHE A 149 6.21 10.55 -0.99
CA PHE A 149 5.83 10.02 -2.29
C PHE A 149 4.96 11.09 -2.98
N ALA A 150 5.57 11.86 -3.87
CA ALA A 150 4.89 12.99 -4.51
C ALA A 150 4.05 12.53 -5.71
N ASP A 151 3.03 13.29 -6.05
CA ASP A 151 2.14 13.04 -7.18
C ASP A 151 2.81 13.30 -8.54
N GLY A 152 2.42 12.56 -9.58
CA GLY A 152 2.84 12.78 -10.96
C GLY A 152 4.33 12.54 -11.24
N ARG A 153 5.06 11.86 -10.36
CA ARG A 153 6.50 11.59 -10.52
C ARG A 153 6.77 10.23 -11.16
N THR A 154 8.01 10.06 -11.60
CA THR A 154 8.57 8.76 -11.96
C THR A 154 9.69 8.42 -10.99
N TYR A 155 9.59 7.27 -10.35
CA TYR A 155 10.51 6.79 -9.33
C TYR A 155 11.28 5.54 -9.79
N GLY A 156 12.45 5.30 -9.18
CA GLY A 156 13.18 4.05 -9.35
C GLY A 156 12.46 2.86 -8.72
N THR A 157 12.87 1.65 -9.12
CA THR A 157 12.20 0.40 -8.70
C THR A 157 12.31 0.08 -7.21
N ALA A 158 13.23 0.70 -6.50
CA ALA A 158 13.42 0.55 -5.06
C ALA A 158 12.71 1.63 -4.22
N MET A 159 11.87 2.49 -4.82
CA MET A 159 11.15 3.52 -4.08
C MET A 159 10.20 2.92 -3.05
N PRO A 160 10.43 3.05 -1.74
CA PRO A 160 9.42 2.69 -0.76
C PRO A 160 8.38 3.80 -0.66
N VAL A 161 7.12 3.45 -0.45
CA VAL A 161 6.16 4.45 0.02
C VAL A 161 6.48 4.71 1.48
N THR A 162 6.82 5.95 1.80
CA THR A 162 7.27 6.35 3.15
C THR A 162 6.39 7.46 3.69
N ILE A 163 5.94 7.30 4.93
CA ILE A 163 5.24 8.35 5.68
C ILE A 163 6.00 8.60 6.98
N GLY A 164 6.37 9.85 7.19
CA GLY A 164 6.95 10.33 8.46
C GLY A 164 5.90 10.93 9.36
N PHE A 165 6.15 10.91 10.68
CA PHE A 165 5.25 11.43 11.71
C PHE A 165 6.02 12.26 12.74
N ASP A 166 5.48 13.44 13.08
CA ASP A 166 5.97 14.30 14.13
C ASP A 166 4.79 14.80 14.99
N PRO A 167 4.74 14.44 16.29
CA PRO A 167 5.61 13.50 17.01
C PRO A 167 5.46 12.04 16.51
N PRO A 168 6.42 11.16 16.84
CA PRO A 168 6.36 9.73 16.49
C PRO A 168 5.10 9.04 17.03
N ILE A 169 4.60 8.05 16.28
CA ILE A 169 3.40 7.31 16.65
C ILE A 169 3.72 6.25 17.72
N ALA A 170 3.07 6.38 18.87
CA ALA A 170 3.18 5.40 19.95
C ALA A 170 2.73 4.01 19.49
N ARG A 171 3.41 2.96 19.96
CA ARG A 171 3.19 1.57 19.51
C ARG A 171 1.71 1.13 19.59
N ALA A 172 1.00 1.54 20.63
CA ALA A 172 -0.41 1.20 20.84
C ALA A 172 -1.35 1.80 19.75
N ALA A 173 -0.98 2.94 19.15
CA ALA A 173 -1.80 3.63 18.14
C ALA A 173 -1.44 3.23 16.69
N ARG A 174 -0.33 2.50 16.48
CA ARG A 174 0.16 2.19 15.12
C ARG A 174 -0.83 1.37 14.30
N ALA A 175 -1.56 0.44 14.92
CA ALA A 175 -2.55 -0.38 14.22
C ALA A 175 -3.70 0.49 13.66
N ASP A 176 -4.17 1.46 14.43
CA ASP A 176 -5.26 2.35 14.00
C ASP A 176 -4.80 3.31 12.88
N VAL A 177 -3.58 3.84 13.00
CA VAL A 177 -2.96 4.63 11.93
C VAL A 177 -2.75 3.77 10.67
N GLN A 178 -2.16 2.58 10.80
CA GLN A 178 -1.87 1.71 9.67
C GLN A 178 -3.11 1.29 8.89
N ARG A 179 -4.26 1.12 9.57
CA ARG A 179 -5.55 0.86 8.90
C ARG A 179 -5.97 1.98 7.96
N ARG A 180 -5.42 3.17 8.10
CA ARG A 180 -5.72 4.36 7.29
C ARG A 180 -4.74 4.61 6.17
N LEU A 181 -3.77 3.73 5.99
CA LEU A 181 -2.74 3.83 4.96
C LEU A 181 -3.03 2.83 3.85
N PHE A 182 -3.35 3.33 2.67
CA PHE A 182 -3.73 2.54 1.52
C PHE A 182 -2.68 2.67 0.42
N VAL A 183 -2.30 1.55 -0.17
CA VAL A 183 -1.45 1.51 -1.37
C VAL A 183 -2.09 0.55 -2.36
N THR A 184 -2.37 1.03 -3.55
CA THR A 184 -2.82 0.21 -4.68
C THR A 184 -1.81 0.29 -5.80
N THR A 185 -1.66 -0.79 -6.54
CA THR A 185 -0.69 -0.88 -7.65
C THR A 185 -1.35 -1.44 -8.90
N ASP A 186 -0.97 -0.90 -10.06
CA ASP A 186 -1.41 -1.39 -11.36
C ASP A 186 -0.17 -1.58 -12.27
N PRO A 187 0.16 -2.82 -12.67
CA PRO A 187 -0.48 -4.09 -12.32
C PRO A 187 -0.32 -4.43 -10.82
N PRO A 188 -1.21 -5.29 -10.27
CA PRO A 188 -1.17 -5.63 -8.84
C PRO A 188 0.17 -6.20 -8.40
N GLN A 189 0.74 -5.59 -7.37
CA GLN A 189 1.98 -6.01 -6.70
C GLN A 189 1.85 -5.71 -5.21
N PRO A 190 1.22 -6.62 -4.44
CA PRO A 190 0.91 -6.37 -3.04
C PRO A 190 2.18 -6.22 -2.19
N GLY A 191 2.10 -5.35 -1.20
CA GLY A 191 3.17 -5.07 -0.26
C GLY A 191 2.66 -5.04 1.18
N VAL A 192 3.55 -4.67 2.10
CA VAL A 192 3.28 -4.61 3.53
C VAL A 192 3.81 -3.31 4.10
N TRP A 193 3.10 -2.74 5.07
CA TRP A 193 3.60 -1.64 5.89
C TRP A 193 4.47 -2.17 7.03
N SER A 194 5.57 -1.48 7.30
CA SER A 194 6.51 -1.78 8.38
C SER A 194 6.95 -0.50 9.08
N TRP A 195 6.78 -0.44 10.38
CA TRP A 195 7.15 0.69 11.23
C TRP A 195 8.62 0.64 11.64
N LEU A 196 9.25 1.80 11.74
CA LEU A 196 10.45 1.91 12.55
C LEU A 196 10.10 1.73 14.04
N ASP A 197 11.06 1.24 14.81
CA ASP A 197 10.83 0.94 16.23
C ASP A 197 10.42 2.17 17.04
N ASP A 198 10.97 3.35 16.71
CA ASP A 198 10.64 4.62 17.33
C ASP A 198 9.26 5.20 16.90
N GLY A 199 8.68 4.70 15.81
CA GLY A 199 7.40 5.17 15.29
C GLY A 199 7.46 6.46 14.50
N SER A 200 8.64 6.97 14.20
CA SER A 200 8.84 8.20 13.43
C SER A 200 8.49 8.04 11.95
N GLN A 201 8.62 6.82 11.43
CA GLN A 201 8.33 6.51 10.02
C GLN A 201 7.69 5.14 9.86
N VAL A 202 6.90 5.01 8.79
CA VAL A 202 6.38 3.74 8.29
C VAL A 202 6.69 3.62 6.81
N TYR A 203 7.14 2.44 6.40
CA TYR A 203 7.47 2.10 5.01
C TYR A 203 6.50 1.08 4.45
N HIS A 204 6.15 1.23 3.18
CA HIS A 204 5.47 0.18 2.44
C HIS A 204 6.31 -0.25 1.25
N ARG A 205 6.53 -1.54 1.10
CA ARG A 205 7.15 -2.15 -0.07
C ARG A 205 6.59 -3.53 -0.36
N ALA A 206 6.75 -3.99 -1.58
CA ALA A 206 6.56 -5.39 -1.94
C ALA A 206 7.76 -6.26 -1.49
N PRO A 207 7.65 -7.60 -1.53
CA PRO A 207 8.78 -8.49 -1.25
C PRO A 207 9.99 -8.21 -2.14
N ASP A 208 9.73 -7.99 -3.43
CA ASP A 208 10.71 -7.64 -4.45
C ASP A 208 10.57 -6.18 -4.87
N PHE A 209 11.52 -5.65 -5.63
CA PHE A 209 11.43 -4.31 -6.20
C PHE A 209 10.17 -4.15 -7.06
N TRP A 210 9.67 -2.94 -7.15
CA TRP A 210 8.55 -2.63 -8.02
C TRP A 210 8.89 -2.95 -9.48
N ARG A 211 7.92 -3.51 -10.19
CA ARG A 211 8.08 -3.77 -11.63
C ARG A 211 8.11 -2.45 -12.40
N PRO A 212 9.01 -2.27 -13.36
CA PRO A 212 8.99 -1.12 -14.25
C PRO A 212 7.61 -0.94 -14.91
N GLY A 213 7.13 0.29 -14.94
CA GLY A 213 5.83 0.63 -15.51
C GLY A 213 4.66 0.55 -14.53
N THR A 214 4.83 -0.01 -13.31
CA THR A 214 3.79 -0.04 -12.29
C THR A 214 3.37 1.38 -11.91
N THR A 215 2.06 1.61 -11.85
CA THR A 215 1.48 2.79 -11.22
C THR A 215 1.20 2.48 -9.76
N ILE A 216 1.63 3.36 -8.85
CA ILE A 216 1.38 3.25 -7.41
C ILE A 216 0.50 4.42 -7.01
N SER A 217 -0.66 4.13 -6.40
CA SER A 217 -1.52 5.13 -5.78
C SER A 217 -1.50 4.94 -4.27
N VAL A 218 -1.28 6.03 -3.57
CA VAL A 218 -1.17 6.08 -2.11
C VAL A 218 -2.26 6.98 -1.56
N ARG A 219 -2.88 6.55 -0.46
CA ARG A 219 -3.75 7.41 0.35
C ARG A 219 -3.45 7.18 1.83
N ALA A 220 -3.17 8.25 2.54
CA ALA A 220 -3.12 8.31 4.00
C ALA A 220 -4.33 9.11 4.48
N ALA A 221 -5.36 8.42 4.98
CA ALA A 221 -6.63 9.01 5.42
C ALA A 221 -6.55 9.36 6.91
N LEU A 222 -5.79 10.38 7.24
CA LEU A 222 -5.39 10.71 8.61
C LEU A 222 -6.13 11.92 9.18
N GLU A 223 -6.81 12.74 8.38
CA GLU A 223 -7.50 13.94 8.85
C GLU A 223 -8.51 13.59 9.96
N GLY A 224 -8.31 14.20 11.13
CA GLY A 224 -9.20 14.00 12.27
C GLY A 224 -9.19 12.60 12.86
N LEU A 225 -8.26 11.73 12.48
CA LEU A 225 -8.10 10.41 13.08
C LEU A 225 -7.61 10.55 14.52
N PRO A 226 -8.33 10.04 15.52
CA PRO A 226 -7.80 9.96 16.88
C PRO A 226 -6.54 9.07 16.92
N ILE A 227 -5.46 9.60 17.49
CA ILE A 227 -4.18 8.91 17.64
C ILE A 227 -3.88 8.83 19.14
N GLY A 228 -4.24 7.68 19.73
CA GLY A 228 -4.27 7.56 21.18
C GLY A 228 -5.28 8.53 21.83
N GLU A 229 -5.04 8.88 23.09
CA GLU A 229 -6.01 9.69 23.85
C GLU A 229 -5.92 11.20 23.56
N ASN A 230 -4.74 11.72 23.23
CA ASN A 230 -4.47 13.15 23.25
C ASN A 230 -4.05 13.76 21.92
N LEU A 231 -3.93 12.99 20.85
CA LEU A 231 -3.47 13.45 19.55
C LEU A 231 -4.52 13.18 18.47
N VAL A 232 -4.40 13.88 17.37
CA VAL A 232 -5.24 13.72 16.19
C VAL A 232 -4.39 13.87 14.92
N GLY A 233 -4.73 13.12 13.87
CA GLY A 233 -4.08 13.25 12.57
C GLY A 233 -4.39 14.60 11.92
N ASP A 234 -3.41 15.15 11.20
CA ASP A 234 -3.44 16.50 10.63
C ASP A 234 -4.28 16.60 9.34
N ALA A 235 -4.01 15.78 8.34
CA ALA A 235 -4.66 15.87 7.04
C ALA A 235 -4.62 14.55 6.26
N ASP A 236 -5.57 14.39 5.35
CA ASP A 236 -5.51 13.35 4.30
C ASP A 236 -4.43 13.69 3.27
N ARG A 237 -3.71 12.67 2.80
CA ARG A 237 -2.70 12.81 1.76
C ARG A 237 -2.91 11.75 0.69
N THR A 238 -2.81 12.17 -0.57
CA THR A 238 -2.89 11.26 -1.72
C THR A 238 -1.76 11.55 -2.69
N ALA A 239 -1.28 10.53 -3.36
CA ALA A 239 -0.36 10.68 -4.48
C ALA A 239 -0.46 9.48 -5.41
N THR A 240 -0.32 9.72 -6.72
CA THR A 240 -0.22 8.67 -7.74
C THR A 240 1.01 8.93 -8.59
N SER A 241 1.87 7.92 -8.69
CA SER A 241 3.13 8.01 -9.43
C SER A 241 3.49 6.71 -10.11
N ARG A 242 4.44 6.76 -11.02
CA ARG A 242 4.84 5.63 -11.85
C ARG A 242 6.24 5.15 -11.49
N ILE A 243 6.47 3.85 -11.61
CA ILE A 243 7.81 3.25 -11.51
C ILE A 243 8.46 3.25 -12.89
N GLY A 244 9.65 3.81 -12.96
CA GLY A 244 10.47 3.87 -14.15
C GLY A 244 11.31 2.61 -14.38
N ARG A 245 12.40 2.77 -15.13
CA ARG A 245 13.35 1.71 -15.42
C ARG A 245 14.10 1.28 -14.15
N GLN A 246 14.59 0.06 -14.16
CA GLN A 246 15.45 -0.45 -13.09
C GLN A 246 16.87 0.06 -13.27
N VAL A 247 17.33 0.88 -12.32
CA VAL A 247 18.72 1.27 -12.15
C VAL A 247 19.16 0.93 -10.73
N ALA A 248 20.37 0.42 -10.57
CA ALA A 248 20.97 0.15 -9.27
C ALA A 248 22.44 0.53 -9.29
N LEU A 249 22.94 1.01 -8.16
CA LEU A 249 24.33 1.34 -7.95
C LEU A 249 24.91 0.40 -6.89
N GLU A 250 26.05 -0.21 -7.19
CA GLU A 250 26.77 -1.07 -6.27
C GLU A 250 28.16 -0.49 -6.03
N VAL A 251 28.41 -0.07 -4.81
CA VAL A 251 29.65 0.56 -4.39
C VAL A 251 30.43 -0.39 -3.49
N ASP A 252 31.62 -0.74 -3.91
CA ASP A 252 32.51 -1.62 -3.18
C ASP A 252 33.71 -0.82 -2.63
N ASN A 253 33.80 -0.73 -1.30
CA ASN A 253 34.87 -0.01 -0.63
C ASN A 253 36.25 -0.67 -0.86
N ALA A 254 36.33 -1.99 -1.02
CA ALA A 254 37.59 -2.66 -1.23
C ALA A 254 38.26 -2.27 -2.56
N THR A 255 37.45 -2.19 -3.62
CA THR A 255 37.91 -1.82 -4.95
C THR A 255 37.83 -0.34 -5.26
N LYS A 256 37.17 0.46 -4.41
CA LYS A 256 36.86 1.89 -4.64
C LYS A 256 36.13 2.13 -5.98
N GLN A 257 35.23 1.19 -6.34
CA GLN A 257 34.49 1.25 -7.58
C GLN A 257 32.99 1.25 -7.32
N MET A 258 32.26 2.07 -8.09
CA MET A 258 30.84 2.01 -8.25
C MET A 258 30.49 1.33 -9.56
N ARG A 259 29.69 0.29 -9.53
CA ARG A 259 29.09 -0.32 -10.71
C ARG A 259 27.68 0.23 -10.87
N VAL A 260 27.36 0.78 -12.02
CA VAL A 260 26.01 1.24 -12.35
C VAL A 260 25.38 0.18 -13.24
N LEU A 261 24.23 -0.34 -12.80
CA LEU A 261 23.50 -1.40 -13.49
C LEU A 261 22.18 -0.84 -14.03
N ARG A 262 21.82 -1.27 -15.24
CA ARG A 262 20.48 -1.08 -15.81
C ARG A 262 19.96 -2.45 -16.21
N ASP A 263 18.77 -2.79 -15.72
CA ASP A 263 18.12 -4.08 -15.96
C ASP A 263 19.07 -5.27 -15.68
N GLY A 264 19.80 -5.17 -14.57
CA GLY A 264 20.78 -6.16 -14.11
C GLY A 264 22.11 -6.19 -14.85
N LYS A 265 22.29 -5.38 -15.91
CA LYS A 265 23.53 -5.32 -16.69
C LYS A 265 24.36 -4.10 -16.31
N VAL A 266 25.67 -4.32 -16.08
CA VAL A 266 26.61 -3.21 -15.82
C VAL A 266 26.74 -2.36 -17.06
N ILE A 267 26.38 -1.07 -16.96
CA ILE A 267 26.47 -0.09 -18.05
C ILE A 267 27.66 0.87 -17.88
N ARG A 268 28.17 1.02 -16.64
CA ARG A 268 29.34 1.85 -16.33
C ARG A 268 29.99 1.42 -15.03
N LYS A 269 31.32 1.59 -14.95
CA LYS A 269 32.10 1.55 -13.72
C LYS A 269 32.66 2.94 -13.47
N ILE A 270 32.58 3.41 -12.23
CA ILE A 270 32.97 4.76 -11.83
C ILE A 270 33.92 4.65 -10.63
N PRO A 271 35.15 5.19 -10.70
CA PRO A 271 36.02 5.30 -9.54
C PRO A 271 35.39 6.20 -8.49
N VAL A 272 35.43 5.81 -7.21
CA VAL A 272 34.87 6.56 -6.10
C VAL A 272 35.88 6.78 -4.99
N SER A 273 35.68 7.83 -4.20
CA SER A 273 36.34 8.04 -2.91
C SER A 273 35.24 8.23 -1.85
N LEU A 274 35.23 7.35 -0.86
CA LEU A 274 34.26 7.33 0.22
C LEU A 274 34.73 8.10 1.45
N GLY A 275 33.97 8.01 2.55
CA GLY A 275 34.34 8.60 3.83
C GLY A 275 35.69 8.07 4.36
N LYS A 276 36.53 8.98 4.83
CA LYS A 276 37.79 8.64 5.51
C LYS A 276 37.54 7.87 6.82
N PRO A 277 38.51 7.19 7.43
CA PRO A 277 38.31 6.38 8.64
C PRO A 277 37.65 7.11 9.83
N SER A 278 37.85 8.43 9.97
CA SER A 278 37.19 9.20 11.03
C SER A 278 35.75 9.57 10.76
N THR A 279 35.29 9.48 9.52
CA THR A 279 33.93 9.77 9.05
C THR A 279 33.55 8.82 7.93
N PRO A 280 33.42 7.51 8.22
CA PRO A 280 33.22 6.50 7.19
C PRO A 280 31.82 6.59 6.58
N THR A 281 31.69 6.25 5.30
CA THR A 281 30.42 6.04 4.63
C THR A 281 29.73 4.79 5.19
N SER A 282 28.42 4.81 5.37
CA SER A 282 27.65 3.67 5.88
C SER A 282 27.53 2.55 4.83
N SER A 283 27.79 1.30 5.24
CA SER A 283 27.46 0.09 4.46
C SER A 283 26.02 -0.32 4.64
N GLY A 284 25.37 -0.67 3.54
CA GLY A 284 23.99 -1.12 3.53
C GLY A 284 23.29 -0.78 2.23
N LYS A 285 21.96 -0.95 2.23
CA LYS A 285 21.09 -0.63 1.10
C LYS A 285 20.38 0.69 1.35
N MET A 286 20.71 1.67 0.57
CA MET A 286 20.14 3.02 0.57
C MET A 286 19.30 3.23 -0.68
N VAL A 287 18.49 4.26 -0.68
CA VAL A 287 17.71 4.69 -1.84
C VAL A 287 18.02 6.15 -2.11
N ILE A 288 18.17 6.54 -3.37
CA ILE A 288 18.31 7.95 -3.74
C ILE A 288 17.03 8.67 -3.33
N MET A 289 17.15 9.63 -2.39
CA MET A 289 16.01 10.34 -1.81
C MET A 289 15.72 11.66 -2.51
N GLU A 290 16.76 12.38 -2.88
CA GLU A 290 16.68 13.71 -3.49
C GLU A 290 17.79 13.87 -4.53
N LYS A 291 17.58 14.77 -5.50
CA LYS A 291 18.58 15.11 -6.52
C LYS A 291 18.64 16.61 -6.67
N HIS A 292 19.83 17.18 -6.54
CA HIS A 292 20.09 18.61 -6.62
C HIS A 292 21.19 18.90 -7.64
N GLN A 293 20.92 19.73 -8.63
CA GLN A 293 21.95 20.18 -9.56
C GLN A 293 23.05 20.98 -8.85
N ARG A 294 22.67 21.75 -7.85
CA ARG A 294 23.58 22.48 -6.96
C ARG A 294 22.99 22.50 -5.55
N THR A 295 23.85 22.34 -4.56
CA THR A 295 23.49 22.47 -3.15
C THR A 295 24.71 22.88 -2.34
N THR A 296 24.49 23.42 -1.16
CA THR A 296 25.57 23.79 -0.22
C THR A 296 25.60 22.78 0.90
N PHE A 297 26.76 22.18 1.14
CA PHE A 297 27.03 21.42 2.36
C PHE A 297 27.60 22.37 3.40
N ASP A 298 26.93 22.47 4.54
CA ASP A 298 27.37 23.24 5.70
C ASP A 298 27.46 22.29 6.88
N THR A 299 28.69 21.92 7.21
CA THR A 299 29.02 21.01 8.31
C THR A 299 29.68 21.73 9.50
N ARG A 300 29.60 23.06 9.55
CA ARG A 300 30.25 23.87 10.62
C ARG A 300 29.77 23.54 12.03
N GLY A 301 28.56 22.97 12.16
CA GLY A 301 28.00 22.52 13.43
C GLY A 301 28.45 21.12 13.87
N GLU A 302 29.27 20.42 13.08
CA GLU A 302 29.72 19.07 13.43
C GLU A 302 30.88 19.09 14.46
N PRO A 303 30.94 18.09 15.36
CA PRO A 303 31.91 18.07 16.48
C PRO A 303 33.38 18.14 16.08
N ASN A 304 33.73 17.71 14.86
CA ASN A 304 35.13 17.65 14.41
C ASN A 304 35.56 18.83 13.52
N GLY A 305 34.86 19.95 13.62
CA GLY A 305 35.05 21.08 12.74
C GLY A 305 34.48 20.87 11.37
N GLY A 306 33.83 21.86 10.84
CA GLY A 306 33.11 21.76 9.60
C GLY A 306 33.59 22.74 8.54
N TYR A 307 33.05 22.60 7.36
CA TYR A 307 33.29 23.46 6.21
C TYR A 307 31.99 23.84 5.52
N VAL A 308 32.05 24.83 4.68
CA VAL A 308 30.99 25.18 3.76
C VAL A 308 31.52 24.98 2.35
N VAL A 309 30.81 24.15 1.55
CA VAL A 309 31.21 23.92 0.17
C VAL A 309 29.96 23.79 -0.74
N ASN A 310 30.03 24.43 -1.89
CA ASN A 310 29.05 24.26 -2.95
C ASN A 310 29.40 23.01 -3.76
N VAL A 311 28.47 22.11 -3.87
CA VAL A 311 28.62 20.89 -4.67
C VAL A 311 27.63 20.87 -5.82
N ALA A 312 28.02 20.24 -6.92
CA ALA A 312 27.16 20.02 -8.07
C ALA A 312 26.72 18.56 -8.12
N ASP A 313 25.56 18.34 -8.74
CA ASP A 313 25.04 17.03 -9.11
C ASP A 313 24.95 16.09 -7.91
N ALA A 314 24.37 16.58 -6.82
CA ALA A 314 24.28 15.90 -5.55
C ALA A 314 23.01 15.04 -5.46
N GLN A 315 23.17 13.78 -5.04
CA GLN A 315 22.10 12.83 -4.83
C GLN A 315 22.11 12.37 -3.37
N ARG A 316 21.07 12.75 -2.60
CA ARG A 316 20.97 12.45 -1.17
C ARG A 316 20.63 10.98 -0.95
N LEU A 317 21.30 10.35 -0.01
CA LEU A 317 21.09 8.94 0.36
C LEU A 317 20.58 8.78 1.80
N THR A 318 21.01 9.66 2.72
CA THR A 318 20.66 9.55 4.13
C THR A 318 20.23 10.89 4.72
N TRP A 319 19.47 10.86 5.82
CA TRP A 319 19.16 12.04 6.60
C TRP A 319 20.42 12.64 7.26
N GLY A 320 21.38 11.76 7.64
CA GLY A 320 22.66 12.15 8.21
C GLY A 320 23.63 12.79 7.23
N GLY A 321 23.24 13.07 5.99
CA GLY A 321 24.03 13.88 5.06
C GLY A 321 24.98 13.11 4.17
N GLU A 322 24.79 11.82 3.94
CA GLU A 322 25.55 11.09 2.93
C GLU A 322 24.94 11.32 1.53
N PHE A 323 25.78 11.70 0.57
CA PHE A 323 25.43 12.01 -0.81
C PHE A 323 26.39 11.34 -1.80
N ILE A 324 25.94 11.15 -3.03
CA ILE A 324 26.83 11.00 -4.20
C ILE A 324 26.90 12.36 -4.87
N HIS A 325 28.10 12.90 -5.12
CA HIS A 325 28.24 14.21 -5.76
C HIS A 325 29.55 14.40 -6.52
N GLY A 326 29.57 15.38 -7.42
CA GLY A 326 30.78 15.82 -8.09
C GLY A 326 31.79 16.43 -7.13
N ALA A 327 33.00 15.91 -7.10
CA ALA A 327 34.08 16.34 -6.23
C ALA A 327 35.41 16.53 -7.01
N PRO A 328 35.56 17.66 -7.72
CA PRO A 328 36.76 17.92 -8.54
C PRO A 328 38.07 17.95 -7.74
N TRP A 329 37.99 18.27 -6.44
CA TRP A 329 39.16 18.36 -5.55
C TRP A 329 39.73 16.99 -5.13
N SER A 330 39.06 15.89 -5.40
CA SER A 330 39.46 14.54 -4.99
C SER A 330 39.58 13.57 -6.16
N VAL A 331 39.64 14.03 -7.40
CA VAL A 331 39.70 13.17 -8.59
C VAL A 331 40.89 12.21 -8.54
N SER A 332 42.05 12.65 -8.03
CA SER A 332 43.21 11.80 -7.86
C SER A 332 43.09 10.73 -6.78
N ASP A 333 42.12 10.87 -5.87
CA ASP A 333 41.86 9.91 -4.80
C ASP A 333 40.80 8.87 -5.19
N GLN A 334 39.95 9.21 -6.15
CA GLN A 334 38.88 8.32 -6.63
C GLN A 334 39.47 7.07 -7.25
N GLY A 335 38.99 5.91 -6.81
CA GLY A 335 39.52 4.61 -7.17
C GLY A 335 40.74 4.15 -6.35
N HIS A 336 41.27 4.98 -5.45
CA HIS A 336 42.48 4.74 -4.70
C HIS A 336 42.32 4.82 -3.18
N ARG A 337 41.79 5.93 -2.66
CA ARG A 337 41.69 6.15 -1.20
C ARG A 337 40.42 6.92 -0.83
N ASN A 338 40.00 6.78 0.41
CA ASN A 338 38.83 7.47 0.99
C ASN A 338 39.27 8.78 1.64
N VAL A 339 38.69 9.91 1.23
CA VAL A 339 39.07 11.23 1.75
C VAL A 339 37.85 12.11 2.12
N SER A 340 36.62 11.66 1.87
CA SER A 340 35.41 12.45 2.15
C SER A 340 35.02 12.43 3.65
N HIS A 341 33.97 13.17 4.01
CA HIS A 341 33.36 13.18 5.34
C HIS A 341 32.11 12.28 5.41
N GLY A 342 32.03 11.23 4.58
CA GLY A 342 30.91 10.29 4.52
C GLY A 342 30.27 10.19 3.14
N CYS A 343 30.37 11.25 2.32
CA CYS A 343 29.84 11.25 0.96
C CYS A 343 30.62 10.34 0.01
N THR A 344 30.01 10.00 -1.10
CA THR A 344 30.62 9.31 -2.25
C THR A 344 31.06 10.35 -3.26
N ASN A 345 32.35 10.63 -3.30
CA ASN A 345 32.96 11.55 -4.25
C ASN A 345 33.15 10.84 -5.60
N VAL A 346 32.69 11.45 -6.67
CA VAL A 346 32.92 11.03 -8.06
C VAL A 346 33.44 12.23 -8.88
N SER A 347 33.96 11.97 -10.08
CA SER A 347 34.36 13.05 -10.99
C SER A 347 33.14 13.93 -11.37
N PRO A 348 33.33 15.22 -11.70
CA PRO A 348 32.22 16.06 -12.16
C PRO A 348 31.47 15.45 -13.37
N ALA A 349 32.22 14.86 -14.31
CA ALA A 349 31.63 14.21 -15.48
C ALA A 349 30.78 12.98 -15.14
N ASP A 350 31.22 12.18 -14.14
CA ASP A 350 30.45 11.04 -13.66
C ASP A 350 29.21 11.47 -12.85
N ALA A 351 29.33 12.53 -12.03
CA ALA A 351 28.20 13.09 -11.31
C ALA A 351 27.10 13.60 -12.26
N ASP A 352 27.45 14.40 -13.26
CA ASP A 352 26.53 14.87 -14.30
C ASP A 352 25.87 13.69 -15.06
N TRP A 353 26.66 12.68 -15.40
CA TRP A 353 26.13 11.48 -16.05
C TRP A 353 25.15 10.71 -15.13
N LEU A 354 25.49 10.53 -13.85
CA LEU A 354 24.63 9.91 -12.86
C LEU A 354 23.31 10.66 -12.69
N MET A 355 23.36 12.01 -12.68
CA MET A 355 22.15 12.83 -12.64
C MET A 355 21.18 12.57 -13.81
N LYS A 356 21.68 12.16 -14.96
CA LYS A 356 20.85 11.84 -16.15
C LYS A 356 20.32 10.41 -16.13
N VAL A 357 21.07 9.48 -15.50
CA VAL A 357 20.80 8.04 -15.57
C VAL A 357 19.94 7.58 -14.39
N THR A 358 20.12 8.16 -13.22
CA THR A 358 19.41 7.76 -11.99
C THR A 358 18.12 8.51 -11.77
N GLN A 359 17.26 7.95 -10.93
CA GLN A 359 16.01 8.54 -10.45
C GLN A 359 15.94 8.46 -8.92
N VAL A 360 15.16 9.36 -8.31
CA VAL A 360 14.74 9.16 -6.91
C VAL A 360 14.05 7.81 -6.81
N GLY A 361 14.41 7.00 -5.83
CA GLY A 361 13.91 5.64 -5.71
C GLY A 361 14.81 4.56 -6.31
N ASP A 362 15.97 4.89 -6.90
CA ASP A 362 16.96 3.90 -7.31
C ASP A 362 17.77 3.39 -6.12
N LEU A 363 18.11 2.10 -6.15
CA LEU A 363 18.88 1.44 -5.10
C LEU A 363 20.36 1.78 -5.19
N VAL A 364 20.96 2.06 -4.03
CA VAL A 364 22.42 2.18 -3.87
C VAL A 364 22.86 1.22 -2.77
N THR A 365 23.72 0.27 -3.09
CA THR A 365 24.26 -0.70 -2.13
C THR A 365 25.72 -0.41 -1.86
N PHE A 366 26.09 -0.19 -0.61
CA PHE A 366 27.47 -0.03 -0.16
C PHE A 366 27.94 -1.28 0.57
N THR A 367 29.14 -1.72 0.29
CA THR A 367 29.79 -2.87 0.94
C THR A 367 31.22 -2.55 1.37
N GLY A 368 31.65 -3.16 2.47
CA GLY A 368 33.04 -3.15 2.90
C GLY A 368 33.51 -1.87 3.60
N THR A 369 32.59 -1.04 4.11
CA THR A 369 32.94 0.10 4.98
C THR A 369 32.81 -0.28 6.46
N GLU A 370 33.37 0.54 7.33
CA GLU A 370 33.56 0.25 8.76
C GLU A 370 32.26 0.36 9.59
N VAL A 371 31.26 1.13 9.12
CA VAL A 371 30.01 1.35 9.82
C VAL A 371 28.82 0.82 9.04
N ARG A 372 27.77 0.45 9.76
CA ARG A 372 26.51 -0.02 9.14
C ARG A 372 25.48 1.08 9.11
N LEU A 373 24.70 1.09 8.03
CA LEU A 373 23.56 1.96 7.90
C LEU A 373 22.56 1.71 9.04
N GLN A 374 22.20 2.76 9.76
CA GLN A 374 21.21 2.71 10.83
C GLN A 374 19.79 2.75 10.24
N ALA A 375 18.88 2.01 10.85
CA ALA A 375 17.47 2.03 10.48
C ALA A 375 16.90 3.45 10.64
N GLY A 376 16.17 3.92 9.64
CA GLY A 376 15.58 5.26 9.63
C GLY A 376 16.52 6.38 9.19
N ASN A 377 17.82 6.14 9.05
CA ASN A 377 18.74 7.14 8.47
C ASN A 377 18.61 7.13 6.93
N GLY A 378 17.54 7.72 6.44
CA GLY A 378 17.10 7.66 5.04
C GLY A 378 15.99 6.63 4.83
N TRP A 379 15.68 6.30 3.58
CA TRP A 379 14.67 5.30 3.25
C TRP A 379 15.28 3.89 3.28
N THR A 380 15.36 3.34 4.48
CA THR A 380 16.13 2.11 4.77
C THR A 380 15.31 0.81 4.63
N ALA A 381 14.13 0.86 4.00
CA ALA A 381 13.22 -0.28 3.88
C ALA A 381 13.88 -1.54 3.29
N TRP A 382 14.87 -1.40 2.40
CA TRP A 382 15.56 -2.50 1.74
C TRP A 382 16.80 -3.01 2.49
N ASN A 383 17.18 -2.32 3.58
CA ASN A 383 18.33 -2.71 4.40
C ASN A 383 18.02 -3.86 5.37
N THR A 384 16.78 -4.35 5.36
CA THR A 384 16.32 -5.50 6.11
C THR A 384 15.79 -6.59 5.18
N SER A 385 15.88 -7.87 5.60
CA SER A 385 15.25 -8.96 4.85
C SER A 385 13.72 -8.81 4.84
N TRP A 386 13.05 -9.50 3.93
CA TRP A 386 11.58 -9.49 3.90
C TRP A 386 10.97 -10.04 5.19
N GLU A 387 11.55 -11.13 5.72
CA GLU A 387 11.10 -11.78 6.96
C GLU A 387 11.22 -10.88 8.18
N GLN A 388 12.23 -10.00 8.21
CA GLN A 388 12.34 -8.99 9.26
C GLN A 388 11.41 -7.80 9.01
N PHE A 389 11.31 -7.37 7.75
CA PHE A 389 10.48 -6.24 7.38
C PHE A 389 9.00 -6.45 7.77
N VAL A 390 8.44 -7.62 7.48
CA VAL A 390 7.03 -7.91 7.80
C VAL A 390 6.72 -7.93 9.30
N LYS A 391 7.73 -8.18 10.16
CA LYS A 391 7.56 -8.14 11.63
C LYS A 391 7.30 -6.73 12.16
N GLY A 392 7.67 -5.70 11.42
CA GLY A 392 7.40 -4.30 11.76
C GLY A 392 5.95 -3.87 11.47
N SER A 393 5.11 -4.74 10.90
CA SER A 393 3.70 -4.41 10.68
C SER A 393 2.92 -4.38 12.00
N ALA A 394 2.08 -3.36 12.17
CA ALA A 394 1.17 -3.26 13.30
C ALA A 394 -0.15 -4.02 13.07
N LEU A 395 -0.37 -4.56 11.88
CA LEU A 395 -1.53 -5.37 11.51
C LEU A 395 -1.08 -6.78 11.11
N PRO A 396 -1.96 -7.79 11.20
CA PRO A 396 -1.68 -9.11 10.66
C PRO A 396 -1.29 -9.00 9.18
N VAL A 397 -0.19 -9.64 8.83
CA VAL A 397 0.26 -9.71 7.43
C VAL A 397 -0.48 -10.86 6.76
N PRO A 398 -1.21 -10.63 5.66
CA PRO A 398 -1.87 -11.69 4.92
C PRO A 398 -0.85 -12.78 4.53
N ALA A 399 -1.27 -14.04 4.53
CA ALA A 399 -0.49 -15.11 3.93
C ALA A 399 -0.37 -14.82 2.43
N GLY A 400 0.69 -14.15 2.04
CA GLY A 400 0.82 -13.53 0.73
C GLY A 400 2.23 -13.61 0.18
N PRO A 401 2.55 -12.80 -0.81
CA PRO A 401 3.68 -13.02 -1.71
C PRO A 401 4.99 -13.16 -0.93
N ARG A 402 5.73 -14.20 -1.25
CA ARG A 402 7.11 -14.39 -0.81
C ARG A 402 8.03 -13.77 -1.86
N PRO A 403 9.25 -13.36 -1.48
CA PRO A 403 10.26 -12.95 -2.45
C PRO A 403 10.46 -14.04 -3.50
N THR A 404 10.63 -13.63 -4.75
CA THR A 404 11.03 -14.56 -5.81
C THR A 404 12.39 -15.16 -5.43
N PRO A 405 12.56 -16.49 -5.35
CA PRO A 405 13.86 -17.08 -5.10
C PRO A 405 14.86 -16.57 -6.13
N PRO A 406 16.11 -16.26 -5.74
CA PRO A 406 17.13 -15.90 -6.71
C PRO A 406 17.25 -17.02 -7.75
N ALA A 407 17.27 -16.66 -9.03
CA ALA A 407 17.45 -17.63 -10.11
C ALA A 407 18.70 -18.46 -9.81
N THR A 408 18.50 -19.76 -9.60
CA THR A 408 19.61 -20.69 -9.40
C THR A 408 20.49 -20.60 -10.66
N PRO A 409 21.78 -20.32 -10.57
CA PRO A 409 22.65 -20.38 -11.73
C PRO A 409 22.48 -21.77 -12.34
N ARG A 410 22.09 -21.89 -13.59
CA ARG A 410 22.14 -23.18 -14.28
C ARG A 410 23.55 -23.70 -14.19
N PRO A 411 23.78 -24.96 -13.74
CA PRO A 411 25.09 -25.56 -13.81
C PRO A 411 25.56 -25.42 -15.26
N GLY A 412 26.80 -24.94 -15.44
CA GLY A 412 27.35 -24.49 -16.70
C GLY A 412 27.07 -25.44 -17.86
N ALA A 413 26.55 -24.91 -18.93
CA ALA A 413 26.75 -25.47 -20.24
C ALA A 413 28.26 -25.45 -20.48
N VAL A 414 28.88 -26.62 -20.39
CA VAL A 414 30.27 -26.86 -20.78
C VAL A 414 30.36 -26.40 -22.22
N ALA A 415 31.17 -25.38 -22.46
CA ALA A 415 31.50 -24.96 -23.82
C ALA A 415 32.04 -26.16 -24.55
N GLY A 416 31.29 -26.69 -25.51
CA GLY A 416 31.71 -27.72 -26.40
C GLY A 416 32.94 -27.23 -27.14
N GLY A 417 34.07 -27.92 -26.93
CA GLY A 417 35.34 -27.66 -27.62
C GLY A 417 35.14 -27.72 -29.12
N SER A 418 35.55 -26.68 -29.80
CA SER A 418 35.72 -26.70 -31.25
C SER A 418 36.71 -27.80 -31.65
N PRO A 419 36.45 -28.63 -32.67
CA PRO A 419 37.42 -29.59 -33.13
C PRO A 419 38.58 -28.86 -33.79
N THR A 420 39.78 -29.21 -33.33
CA THR A 420 41.07 -28.79 -33.90
C THR A 420 41.15 -29.33 -35.34
N PRO A 421 41.53 -28.52 -36.36
CA PRO A 421 41.82 -29.04 -37.70
C PRO A 421 43.06 -29.89 -37.67
N GLY A 422 43.00 -31.14 -38.11
CA GLY A 422 44.13 -32.03 -38.33
C GLY A 422 45.02 -31.52 -39.42
N PRO A 423 46.37 -31.92 -39.44
CA PRO A 423 47.35 -31.44 -40.39
C PRO A 423 47.03 -31.98 -41.79
N ALA A 424 47.16 -31.11 -42.79
CA ALA A 424 47.04 -31.43 -44.19
C ALA A 424 48.23 -32.38 -44.60
N ALA A 425 47.87 -33.53 -45.19
CA ALA A 425 48.85 -34.45 -45.82
C ALA A 425 49.34 -33.80 -47.11
N SER A 426 50.63 -33.63 -47.19
CA SER A 426 51.39 -33.34 -48.44
C SER A 426 51.47 -34.59 -49.29
N THR A 427 50.97 -34.54 -50.49
CA THR A 427 51.31 -35.48 -51.55
C THR A 427 52.16 -34.78 -52.59
N SER A 428 53.31 -35.39 -52.83
CA SER A 428 54.28 -35.11 -53.89
C SER A 428 53.73 -35.14 -55.29
#